data_ec03d8194fafe2cd596606204e93d7f4
#
_entry.id   ec03d8194fafe2cd596606204e93d7f4
#
_cell.length_a   1.000
_cell.length_b   1.000
_cell.length_c   1.000
_cell.angle_alpha   90.00
_cell.angle_beta   90.00
_cell.angle_gamma   90.00
#
_symmetry.space_group_name_H-M   'P 1'
#
loop_
_entity.id
_entity.type
_entity.pdbx_description
1 polymer ?
#
loop_
_entity_poly.entity_id
_entity_poly.type
_entity_poly.pdbx_seq_one_letter_code
_entity_poly.pdbx_strand_id
1 'polypeptide(L)'
;MEAIMLGPIGPIVSNFLRSRGFIITRPTEIEKTFARSYWKDWFSTDIKLFAAVYERNRATVAGVDNWVSDEVLAGSLWRYGVPVEWNETRSSSVEQTGLMDVESEITAADLISFVARRLGSEIAYLEIGVSVGKNLTQIDRQVTNASLVGLDVEELNPILGNQFSDCVSVGEPSEPYLVETLSKGSVEKRTSLKRLTSDERGNTFEYLSGDQFLDPTWARLSGKKFNLIFSDGVHSGEALRTELKFLLRYKLIDQNRFVMFWDDLHSLDMQSAFLDNARTLCKMFGRTDNAISLYRLHGTYGMRRLMGMFSSLY
;
A
#
# COMPACT_ATOMS: atom_id res chain seq x y z
N MET A 1 13.00 -15.67 7.15
CA MET A 1 13.95 -15.11 8.13
C MET A 1 13.12 -14.37 9.16
N GLU A 2 13.01 -14.89 10.39
CA GLU A 2 12.21 -14.23 11.44
C GLU A 2 12.96 -13.04 12.02
N ALA A 3 12.30 -11.89 12.08
CA ALA A 3 12.80 -10.73 12.84
C ALA A 3 12.45 -10.92 14.31
N ILE A 4 13.41 -11.35 15.10
CA ILE A 4 13.24 -11.48 16.55
C ILE A 4 13.49 -10.14 17.20
N MET A 5 12.48 -9.58 17.83
CA MET A 5 12.62 -8.39 18.67
C MET A 5 13.09 -8.82 20.05
N LEU A 6 14.35 -8.62 20.29
CA LEU A 6 14.98 -8.94 21.57
C LEU A 6 15.24 -7.63 22.34
N GLY A 7 15.00 -7.65 23.66
CA GLY A 7 15.46 -6.61 24.58
C GLY A 7 16.98 -6.40 24.48
N PRO A 8 17.64 -5.70 25.40
CA PRO A 8 19.07 -5.43 25.32
C PRO A 8 19.86 -6.74 25.30
N ILE A 9 20.28 -7.15 24.11
CA ILE A 9 21.07 -8.36 23.88
C ILE A 9 22.54 -7.91 23.81
N GLY A 10 23.38 -8.68 24.50
CA GLY A 10 24.81 -8.45 24.41
C GLY A 10 25.35 -8.62 22.98
N PRO A 11 26.46 -7.94 22.62
CA PRO A 11 27.02 -7.97 21.27
C PRO A 11 27.28 -9.38 20.71
N ILE A 12 27.61 -10.33 21.57
CA ILE A 12 27.90 -11.73 21.19
C ILE A 12 26.66 -12.43 20.67
N VAL A 13 25.51 -12.28 21.34
CA VAL A 13 24.24 -12.89 20.92
C VAL A 13 23.72 -12.24 19.64
N SER A 14 23.89 -10.93 19.52
CA SER A 14 23.55 -10.18 18.31
C SER A 14 24.32 -10.68 17.08
N ASN A 15 25.64 -10.87 17.21
CA ASN A 15 26.48 -11.36 16.14
C ASN A 15 26.17 -12.82 15.77
N PHE A 16 25.89 -13.69 16.75
CA PHE A 16 25.47 -15.06 16.51
C PHE A 16 24.16 -15.14 15.73
N LEU A 17 23.15 -14.34 16.11
CA LEU A 17 21.87 -14.32 15.42
C LEU A 17 22.00 -13.76 14.00
N ARG A 18 22.80 -12.69 13.79
CA ARG A 18 23.09 -12.15 12.45
C ARG A 18 23.79 -13.19 11.56
N SER A 19 24.74 -13.97 12.10
CA SER A 19 25.43 -15.01 11.33
C SER A 19 24.47 -16.16 10.90
N ARG A 20 23.33 -16.29 11.55
CA ARG A 20 22.25 -17.21 11.20
C ARG A 20 21.16 -16.57 10.34
N GLY A 21 21.38 -15.36 9.84
CA GLY A 21 20.44 -14.67 8.98
C GLY A 21 19.29 -13.96 9.68
N PHE A 22 19.32 -13.83 11.02
CA PHE A 22 18.31 -13.05 11.74
C PHE A 22 18.63 -11.54 11.67
N ILE A 23 17.65 -10.75 11.29
CA ILE A 23 17.75 -9.29 11.35
C ILE A 23 17.29 -8.84 12.73
N ILE A 24 18.25 -8.35 13.53
CA ILE A 24 17.95 -7.80 14.86
C ILE A 24 17.80 -6.30 14.70
N THR A 25 16.60 -5.81 14.83
CA THR A 25 16.33 -4.38 14.86
C THR A 25 15.81 -3.97 16.23
N ARG A 26 16.32 -2.85 16.75
CA ARG A 26 15.72 -2.22 17.93
C ARG A 26 14.56 -1.34 17.47
N PRO A 27 13.42 -1.31 18.20
CA PRO A 27 12.35 -0.38 17.91
C PRO A 27 12.89 1.05 17.96
N THR A 28 12.52 1.86 16.98
CA THR A 28 12.77 3.30 17.00
C THR A 28 11.90 3.98 18.08
N GLU A 29 12.21 5.21 18.46
CA GLU A 29 11.38 5.95 19.44
C GLU A 29 9.95 6.15 18.90
N ILE A 30 9.80 6.37 17.60
CA ILE A 30 8.48 6.48 16.95
C ILE A 30 7.69 5.19 17.12
N GLU A 31 8.33 4.05 16.91
CA GLU A 31 7.68 2.77 17.09
C GLU A 31 7.31 2.49 18.54
N LYS A 32 8.16 2.83 19.50
CA LYS A 32 7.85 2.67 20.92
C LYS A 32 6.63 3.50 21.33
N THR A 33 6.46 4.67 20.73
CA THR A 33 5.37 5.59 21.04
C THR A 33 4.08 5.22 20.37
N PHE A 34 4.10 4.83 19.08
CA PHE A 34 2.92 4.70 18.25
C PHE A 34 2.60 3.26 17.84
N ALA A 35 3.49 2.28 18.14
CA ALA A 35 3.21 0.89 17.78
C ALA A 35 1.97 0.37 18.51
N ARG A 36 1.01 -0.13 17.73
CA ARG A 36 -0.23 -0.72 18.20
C ARG A 36 -0.32 -2.18 17.76
N SER A 37 -0.98 -2.97 18.56
CA SER A 37 -1.41 -4.29 18.12
C SER A 37 -2.79 -4.14 17.49
N TYR A 38 -2.93 -4.46 16.21
CA TYR A 38 -4.22 -4.44 15.53
C TYR A 38 -5.27 -5.32 16.22
N TRP A 39 -4.87 -6.37 16.95
CA TRP A 39 -5.74 -7.22 17.76
C TRP A 39 -6.27 -6.54 19.04
N LYS A 40 -5.58 -5.51 19.53
CA LYS A 40 -5.96 -4.78 20.74
C LYS A 40 -6.60 -3.43 20.44
N ASP A 41 -6.57 -3.03 19.20
CA ASP A 41 -7.14 -1.78 18.73
C ASP A 41 -8.54 -2.01 18.14
N TRP A 42 -9.08 -1.06 17.43
CA TRP A 42 -10.41 -1.07 16.83
C TRP A 42 -10.69 -2.23 15.86
N PHE A 43 -9.68 -2.88 15.30
CA PHE A 43 -9.83 -4.12 14.52
C PHE A 43 -10.45 -5.26 15.35
N SER A 44 -10.21 -5.30 16.65
CA SER A 44 -10.80 -6.29 17.54
C SER A 44 -12.28 -6.03 17.86
N THR A 45 -12.77 -4.82 17.59
CA THR A 45 -14.17 -4.45 17.88
C THR A 45 -15.16 -5.14 16.95
N ASP A 46 -14.71 -5.61 15.78
CA ASP A 46 -15.54 -6.34 14.83
C ASP A 46 -14.76 -7.49 14.17
N ILE A 47 -14.46 -8.49 14.98
CA ILE A 47 -13.66 -9.64 14.56
C ILE A 47 -14.35 -10.45 13.45
N LYS A 48 -15.69 -10.47 13.41
CA LYS A 48 -16.42 -11.18 12.35
C LYS A 48 -16.27 -10.49 11.01
N LEU A 49 -16.35 -9.15 10.99
CA LEU A 49 -16.10 -8.38 9.79
C LEU A 49 -14.65 -8.57 9.33
N PHE A 50 -13.69 -8.54 10.25
CA PHE A 50 -12.29 -8.73 9.92
C PHE A 50 -12.03 -10.11 9.32
N ALA A 51 -12.57 -11.18 9.91
CA ALA A 51 -12.47 -12.52 9.37
C ALA A 51 -13.07 -12.62 7.95
N ALA A 52 -14.25 -12.04 7.73
CA ALA A 52 -14.87 -12.04 6.41
C ALA A 52 -14.06 -11.25 5.35
N VAL A 53 -13.40 -10.16 5.75
CA VAL A 53 -12.47 -9.41 4.90
C VAL A 53 -11.26 -10.26 4.55
N TYR A 54 -10.65 -10.85 5.56
CA TYR A 54 -9.48 -11.71 5.41
C TYR A 54 -9.72 -12.86 4.42
N GLU A 55 -10.78 -13.63 4.63
CA GLU A 55 -11.17 -14.76 3.76
C GLU A 55 -11.41 -14.31 2.31
N ARG A 56 -12.14 -13.21 2.11
CA ARG A 56 -12.39 -12.69 0.77
C ARG A 56 -11.11 -12.22 0.08
N ASN A 57 -10.19 -11.58 0.80
CA ASN A 57 -8.91 -11.16 0.24
C ASN A 57 -8.08 -12.37 -0.20
N ARG A 58 -8.05 -13.46 0.59
CA ARG A 58 -7.37 -14.71 0.22
C ARG A 58 -7.98 -15.33 -1.04
N ALA A 59 -9.31 -15.41 -1.11
CA ALA A 59 -10.01 -15.90 -2.30
C ALA A 59 -9.72 -15.03 -3.53
N THR A 60 -9.66 -13.70 -3.37
CA THR A 60 -9.31 -12.77 -4.46
C THR A 60 -7.90 -13.03 -4.97
N VAL A 61 -6.93 -13.19 -4.08
CA VAL A 61 -5.53 -13.47 -4.47
C VAL A 61 -5.41 -14.82 -5.17
N ALA A 62 -6.08 -15.85 -4.65
CA ALA A 62 -6.06 -17.18 -5.22
C ALA A 62 -6.81 -17.27 -6.58
N GLY A 63 -7.72 -16.35 -6.85
CA GLY A 63 -8.46 -16.28 -8.10
C GLY A 63 -7.68 -15.70 -9.30
N VAL A 64 -6.44 -15.27 -9.10
CA VAL A 64 -5.55 -14.76 -10.14
C VAL A 64 -4.32 -15.66 -10.21
N ASP A 65 -4.17 -16.37 -11.30
CA ASP A 65 -3.14 -17.40 -11.46
C ASP A 65 -1.70 -16.87 -11.32
N ASN A 66 -1.48 -15.63 -11.73
CA ASN A 66 -0.15 -15.03 -11.70
C ASN A 66 -0.21 -13.53 -11.42
N TRP A 67 0.41 -13.09 -10.32
CA TRP A 67 0.60 -11.69 -9.97
C TRP A 67 1.92 -11.10 -10.46
N VAL A 68 2.65 -11.83 -11.30
CA VAL A 68 3.92 -11.39 -11.89
C VAL A 68 3.76 -11.38 -13.41
N SER A 69 3.96 -10.22 -14.05
CA SER A 69 3.88 -10.15 -15.51
C SER A 69 5.10 -10.78 -16.17
N ASP A 70 4.94 -11.30 -17.40
CA ASP A 70 6.04 -11.83 -18.21
C ASP A 70 7.16 -10.82 -18.44
N GLU A 71 6.85 -9.53 -18.44
CA GLU A 71 7.83 -8.46 -18.53
C GLU A 71 8.73 -8.35 -17.29
N VAL A 72 8.22 -8.74 -16.13
CA VAL A 72 9.02 -8.84 -14.90
C VAL A 72 10.00 -10.00 -15.00
N LEU A 73 9.57 -11.13 -15.55
CA LEU A 73 10.41 -12.31 -15.78
C LEU A 73 11.56 -12.01 -16.73
N ALA A 74 11.38 -11.09 -17.67
CA ALA A 74 12.36 -10.79 -18.73
C ALA A 74 13.56 -9.95 -18.27
N GLY A 75 13.63 -9.39 -17.06
CA GLY A 75 14.82 -8.59 -16.72
C GLY A 75 14.89 -7.85 -15.40
N SER A 76 13.95 -8.01 -14.48
CA SER A 76 14.05 -7.37 -13.15
C SER A 76 13.36 -8.21 -12.08
N LEU A 77 14.10 -8.54 -11.01
CA LEU A 77 13.60 -9.29 -9.85
C LEU A 77 12.53 -8.52 -9.04
N TRP A 78 12.37 -7.23 -9.30
CA TRP A 78 11.56 -6.33 -8.47
C TRP A 78 10.65 -5.39 -9.26
N ARG A 79 10.42 -5.68 -10.52
CA ARG A 79 9.46 -4.88 -11.27
C ARG A 79 8.07 -5.10 -10.66
N TYR A 80 7.32 -4.03 -10.46
CA TYR A 80 6.01 -4.05 -9.82
C TYR A 80 6.01 -4.53 -8.34
N GLY A 81 7.15 -4.41 -7.65
CA GLY A 81 7.23 -4.74 -6.23
C GLY A 81 7.05 -6.23 -5.88
N VAL A 82 6.95 -7.12 -6.88
CA VAL A 82 6.82 -8.56 -6.67
C VAL A 82 8.08 -9.27 -7.17
N PRO A 83 8.87 -9.90 -6.29
CA PRO A 83 10.03 -10.69 -6.72
C PRO A 83 9.58 -11.91 -7.52
N VAL A 84 10.21 -12.12 -8.67
CA VAL A 84 9.93 -13.30 -9.53
C VAL A 84 10.15 -14.61 -8.79
N GLU A 85 11.29 -14.72 -8.11
CA GLU A 85 11.65 -15.93 -7.34
C GLU A 85 10.73 -16.20 -6.14
N TRP A 86 10.01 -15.20 -5.70
CA TRP A 86 9.10 -15.36 -4.57
C TRP A 86 7.88 -16.24 -4.90
N ASN A 87 7.37 -16.16 -6.11
CA ASN A 87 6.27 -17.03 -6.54
C ASN A 87 6.73 -18.48 -6.70
N GLU A 88 7.93 -18.72 -7.24
CA GLU A 88 8.50 -20.05 -7.39
C GLU A 88 8.86 -20.67 -6.03
N THR A 89 9.51 -19.89 -5.16
CA THR A 89 9.93 -20.36 -3.84
C THR A 89 8.72 -20.58 -2.92
N ARG A 90 7.66 -19.81 -3.06
CA ARG A 90 6.44 -19.95 -2.25
C ARG A 90 5.68 -21.22 -2.59
N SER A 91 5.57 -21.58 -3.85
CA SER A 91 4.97 -22.84 -4.29
C SER A 91 5.71 -24.05 -3.72
N SER A 92 7.06 -24.00 -3.70
CA SER A 92 7.90 -25.11 -3.24
C SER A 92 8.07 -25.16 -1.72
N SER A 93 8.07 -24.05 -1.01
CA SER A 93 8.32 -24.02 0.44
C SER A 93 7.08 -24.33 1.28
N VAL A 94 5.89 -23.98 0.82
CA VAL A 94 4.62 -24.32 1.47
C VAL A 94 4.41 -25.84 1.45
N GLU A 95 4.76 -26.50 0.36
CA GLU A 95 4.66 -27.96 0.26
C GLU A 95 5.75 -28.71 1.08
N GLN A 96 6.94 -28.12 1.25
CA GLN A 96 8.07 -28.82 1.85
C GLN A 96 8.24 -28.64 3.37
N THR A 97 7.72 -27.58 3.96
CA THR A 97 8.08 -27.25 5.35
C THR A 97 6.94 -27.38 6.35
N GLY A 98 5.70 -27.50 5.94
CA GLY A 98 4.55 -27.44 6.87
C GLY A 98 4.60 -26.18 7.75
N LEU A 99 5.50 -25.26 7.41
CA LEU A 99 5.76 -24.03 8.11
C LEU A 99 4.86 -22.93 7.56
N MET A 100 4.00 -22.55 8.46
CA MET A 100 3.24 -21.32 8.44
C MET A 100 2.55 -21.05 7.11
N ASP A 101 1.34 -21.26 7.17
CA ASP A 101 0.34 -20.67 6.35
C ASP A 101 0.61 -19.16 6.20
N VAL A 102 1.49 -18.81 5.28
CA VAL A 102 1.79 -17.40 4.93
C VAL A 102 0.51 -16.72 4.45
N GLU A 103 -0.50 -17.51 4.08
CA GLU A 103 -1.85 -17.06 3.79
C GLU A 103 -2.64 -16.67 5.03
N SER A 104 -2.23 -17.13 6.22
CA SER A 104 -2.87 -16.76 7.50
C SER A 104 -2.38 -15.41 8.06
N GLU A 105 -1.35 -14.82 7.51
CA GLU A 105 -0.81 -13.57 8.01
C GLU A 105 -1.51 -12.33 7.43
N ILE A 106 -1.75 -11.37 8.31
CA ILE A 106 -2.44 -10.13 7.96
C ILE A 106 -1.55 -9.25 7.10
N THR A 107 -2.10 -8.79 5.99
CA THR A 107 -1.44 -7.90 5.03
C THR A 107 -1.99 -6.47 5.12
N ALA A 108 -1.33 -5.53 4.44
CA ALA A 108 -1.82 -4.15 4.28
C ALA A 108 -3.24 -4.14 3.70
N ALA A 109 -3.50 -4.95 2.66
CA ALA A 109 -4.82 -5.04 2.04
C ALA A 109 -5.92 -5.47 3.03
N ASP A 110 -5.62 -6.33 4.01
CA ASP A 110 -6.62 -6.75 5.01
C ASP A 110 -7.02 -5.58 5.91
N LEU A 111 -6.05 -4.79 6.36
CA LEU A 111 -6.31 -3.62 7.20
C LEU A 111 -7.05 -2.53 6.42
N ILE A 112 -6.62 -2.22 5.21
CA ILE A 112 -7.23 -1.20 4.36
C ILE A 112 -8.66 -1.61 3.99
N SER A 113 -8.86 -2.86 3.59
CA SER A 113 -10.19 -3.41 3.26
C SER A 113 -11.14 -3.38 4.45
N PHE A 114 -10.64 -3.72 5.65
CA PHE A 114 -11.44 -3.63 6.87
C PHE A 114 -11.89 -2.20 7.14
N VAL A 115 -10.97 -1.22 6.99
CA VAL A 115 -11.31 0.20 7.12
C VAL A 115 -12.33 0.62 6.09
N ALA A 116 -12.13 0.23 4.81
CA ALA A 116 -13.07 0.51 3.74
C ALA A 116 -14.49 0.02 4.08
N ARG A 117 -14.60 -1.21 4.56
CA ARG A 117 -15.90 -1.79 5.00
C ARG A 117 -16.49 -1.04 6.20
N ARG A 118 -15.68 -0.57 7.11
CA ARG A 118 -16.14 0.22 8.26
C ARG A 118 -16.53 1.64 7.92
N LEU A 119 -15.90 2.25 6.94
CA LEU A 119 -16.34 3.54 6.41
C LEU A 119 -17.72 3.46 5.74
N GLY A 120 -18.15 2.27 5.34
CA GLY A 120 -19.49 2.01 4.83
C GLY A 120 -19.65 2.32 3.34
N SER A 121 -20.78 2.91 2.97
CA SER A 121 -21.04 3.38 1.59
C SER A 121 -20.24 4.65 1.28
N GLU A 122 -20.06 4.97 0.00
CA GLU A 122 -19.36 6.16 -0.49
C GLU A 122 -17.84 6.12 -0.23
N ILE A 123 -17.23 4.98 -0.49
CA ILE A 123 -15.77 4.87 -0.48
C ILE A 123 -15.21 5.60 -1.70
N ALA A 124 -14.28 6.51 -1.42
CA ALA A 124 -13.42 7.13 -2.42
C ALA A 124 -11.97 6.82 -2.03
N TYR A 125 -11.37 5.86 -2.74
CA TYR A 125 -10.05 5.30 -2.43
C TYR A 125 -9.01 5.76 -3.44
N LEU A 126 -7.83 6.11 -2.93
CA LEU A 126 -6.63 6.38 -3.74
C LEU A 126 -5.51 5.45 -3.28
N GLU A 127 -4.92 4.71 -4.21
CA GLU A 127 -3.68 3.97 -4.04
C GLU A 127 -2.56 4.65 -4.81
N ILE A 128 -1.47 4.97 -4.13
CA ILE A 128 -0.25 5.55 -4.72
C ILE A 128 0.80 4.45 -4.71
N GLY A 129 1.27 4.05 -5.91
CA GLY A 129 2.09 2.84 -6.08
C GLY A 129 1.21 1.59 -6.19
N VAL A 130 0.72 1.32 -7.39
CA VAL A 130 -0.26 0.23 -7.65
C VAL A 130 0.42 -1.07 -8.02
N SER A 131 1.58 -1.00 -8.69
CA SER A 131 2.32 -2.18 -9.13
C SER A 131 1.45 -3.10 -10.02
N VAL A 132 1.34 -4.38 -9.69
CA VAL A 132 0.46 -5.35 -10.40
C VAL A 132 -1.02 -5.22 -10.01
N GLY A 133 -1.37 -4.30 -9.11
CA GLY A 133 -2.75 -4.02 -8.69
C GLY A 133 -3.34 -5.02 -7.72
N LYS A 134 -2.52 -5.78 -7.01
CA LYS A 134 -2.98 -6.81 -6.08
C LYS A 134 -3.83 -6.23 -4.94
N ASN A 135 -3.34 -5.18 -4.25
CA ASN A 135 -4.09 -4.55 -3.17
C ASN A 135 -5.38 -3.92 -3.71
N LEU A 136 -5.29 -3.19 -4.80
CA LEU A 136 -6.41 -2.49 -5.42
C LEU A 136 -7.53 -3.45 -5.85
N THR A 137 -7.17 -4.61 -6.42
CA THR A 137 -8.13 -5.68 -6.74
C THR A 137 -8.80 -6.24 -5.49
N GLN A 138 -8.04 -6.43 -4.39
CA GLN A 138 -8.61 -6.87 -3.12
C GLN A 138 -9.59 -5.83 -2.56
N ILE A 139 -9.27 -4.54 -2.61
CA ILE A 139 -10.16 -3.46 -2.17
C ILE A 139 -11.43 -3.43 -3.05
N ASP A 140 -11.30 -3.49 -4.38
CA ASP A 140 -12.45 -3.55 -5.30
C ASP A 140 -13.41 -4.67 -4.92
N ARG A 141 -12.89 -5.85 -4.58
CA ARG A 141 -13.71 -7.00 -4.19
C ARG A 141 -14.40 -6.85 -2.83
N GLN A 142 -13.99 -5.91 -2.00
CA GLN A 142 -14.56 -5.66 -0.67
C GLN A 142 -15.67 -4.62 -0.65
N VAL A 143 -15.70 -3.71 -1.62
CA VAL A 143 -16.61 -2.55 -1.63
C VAL A 143 -17.55 -2.57 -2.82
N THR A 144 -18.63 -1.78 -2.76
CA THR A 144 -19.62 -1.60 -3.83
C THR A 144 -19.94 -0.12 -3.98
N ASN A 145 -20.26 0.31 -5.20
CA ASN A 145 -20.57 1.72 -5.51
C ASN A 145 -19.47 2.69 -5.06
N ALA A 146 -18.23 2.23 -5.10
CA ALA A 146 -17.05 2.99 -4.68
C ALA A 146 -16.37 3.67 -5.87
N SER A 147 -15.66 4.76 -5.57
CA SER A 147 -14.72 5.40 -6.51
C SER A 147 -13.30 4.98 -6.15
N LEU A 148 -12.65 4.23 -7.02
CA LEU A 148 -11.31 3.71 -6.82
C LEU A 148 -10.36 4.37 -7.80
N VAL A 149 -9.23 4.87 -7.32
CA VAL A 149 -8.18 5.48 -8.15
C VAL A 149 -6.84 4.85 -7.81
N GLY A 150 -6.14 4.37 -8.83
CA GLY A 150 -4.75 3.96 -8.73
C GLY A 150 -3.84 5.00 -9.39
N LEU A 151 -2.78 5.40 -8.71
CA LEU A 151 -1.70 6.24 -9.25
C LEU A 151 -0.41 5.44 -9.25
N ASP A 152 0.23 5.32 -10.41
CA ASP A 152 1.54 4.69 -10.55
C ASP A 152 2.37 5.42 -11.62
N VAL A 153 3.69 5.33 -11.53
CA VAL A 153 4.58 5.85 -12.56
C VAL A 153 4.60 4.96 -13.81
N GLU A 154 4.24 3.70 -13.65
CA GLU A 154 4.13 2.75 -14.75
C GLU A 154 2.74 2.81 -15.43
N GLU A 155 2.70 2.35 -16.68
CA GLU A 155 1.42 2.13 -17.37
C GLU A 155 0.61 1.03 -16.70
N LEU A 156 -0.71 1.05 -16.96
CA LEU A 156 -1.63 0.03 -16.45
C LEU A 156 -1.10 -1.37 -16.76
N ASN A 157 -0.84 -2.12 -15.69
CA ASN A 157 -0.37 -3.50 -15.80
C ASN A 157 -1.47 -4.39 -16.42
N PRO A 158 -1.14 -5.24 -17.41
CA PRO A 158 -2.11 -6.17 -18.01
C PRO A 158 -2.81 -7.07 -16.98
N ILE A 159 -2.12 -7.50 -15.92
CA ILE A 159 -2.71 -8.32 -14.86
C ILE A 159 -3.87 -7.57 -14.20
N LEU A 160 -3.68 -6.29 -13.88
CA LEU A 160 -4.76 -5.47 -13.35
C LEU A 160 -5.83 -5.20 -14.41
N GLY A 161 -5.43 -4.83 -15.63
CA GLY A 161 -6.36 -4.55 -16.73
C GLY A 161 -7.31 -5.71 -17.02
N ASN A 162 -6.82 -6.94 -16.97
CA ASN A 162 -7.60 -8.16 -17.21
C ASN A 162 -8.64 -8.48 -16.12
N GLN A 163 -8.61 -7.76 -14.97
CA GLN A 163 -9.63 -7.89 -13.92
C GLN A 163 -10.91 -7.07 -14.22
N PHE A 164 -10.90 -6.28 -15.29
CA PHE A 164 -11.98 -5.38 -15.67
C PHE A 164 -12.49 -5.70 -17.08
N SER A 165 -13.77 -5.44 -17.32
CA SER A 165 -14.42 -5.77 -18.61
C SER A 165 -14.06 -4.78 -19.71
N ASP A 166 -13.72 -3.55 -19.35
CA ASP A 166 -13.45 -2.49 -20.33
C ASP A 166 -12.41 -1.50 -19.80
N CYS A 167 -11.63 -0.91 -20.71
CA CYS A 167 -10.58 0.06 -20.39
C CYS A 167 -10.57 1.18 -21.45
N VAL A 168 -10.91 2.39 -21.04
CA VAL A 168 -11.02 3.55 -21.92
C VAL A 168 -10.09 4.68 -21.46
N SER A 169 -9.32 5.26 -22.39
CA SER A 169 -8.53 6.45 -22.12
C SER A 169 -9.42 7.67 -21.88
N VAL A 170 -9.08 8.49 -20.90
CA VAL A 170 -9.81 9.69 -20.51
C VAL A 170 -8.98 10.94 -20.79
N GLY A 171 -9.37 11.70 -21.80
CA GLY A 171 -8.63 12.90 -22.23
C GLY A 171 -7.30 12.58 -22.92
N GLU A 172 -6.59 13.64 -23.30
CA GLU A 172 -5.28 13.52 -23.93
C GLU A 172 -4.18 13.29 -22.87
N PRO A 173 -3.14 12.50 -23.19
CA PRO A 173 -1.95 12.39 -22.36
C PRO A 173 -1.26 13.77 -22.18
N SER A 174 -0.46 13.90 -21.13
CA SER A 174 0.38 15.10 -20.94
C SER A 174 1.50 15.19 -22.00
N GLU A 175 2.16 16.34 -22.03
CA GLU A 175 3.48 16.43 -22.65
C GLU A 175 4.43 15.40 -22.00
N PRO A 176 5.41 14.89 -22.77
CA PRO A 176 6.35 13.91 -22.27
C PRO A 176 7.27 14.50 -21.19
N TYR A 177 7.69 13.68 -20.27
CA TYR A 177 8.70 13.97 -19.26
C TYR A 177 9.65 12.79 -19.07
N LEU A 178 10.83 13.04 -18.51
CA LEU A 178 11.82 11.99 -18.27
C LEU A 178 11.70 11.45 -16.84
N VAL A 179 11.73 10.13 -16.71
CA VAL A 179 11.79 9.41 -15.43
C VAL A 179 13.08 8.61 -15.40
N GLU A 180 13.86 8.79 -14.35
CA GLU A 180 15.03 7.96 -14.09
C GLU A 180 14.60 6.59 -13.55
N THR A 181 15.03 5.54 -14.20
CA THR A 181 14.77 4.15 -13.79
C THR A 181 16.08 3.41 -13.54
N LEU A 182 16.09 2.54 -12.55
CA LEU A 182 17.28 1.76 -12.17
C LEU A 182 17.75 0.82 -13.29
N SER A 183 16.84 0.36 -14.15
CA SER A 183 17.12 -0.66 -15.16
C SER A 183 17.35 -0.10 -16.57
N LYS A 184 16.80 1.06 -16.89
CA LYS A 184 16.80 1.60 -18.27
C LYS A 184 17.38 3.01 -18.39
N GLY A 185 17.85 3.61 -17.28
CA GLY A 185 18.20 5.03 -17.24
C GLY A 185 16.99 5.95 -17.42
N SER A 186 17.16 7.09 -18.09
CA SER A 186 16.07 8.02 -18.39
C SER A 186 15.10 7.44 -19.42
N VAL A 187 13.83 7.34 -19.05
CA VAL A 187 12.74 6.88 -19.91
C VAL A 187 11.73 8.00 -20.07
N GLU A 188 11.32 8.26 -21.31
CA GLU A 188 10.24 9.20 -21.60
C GLU A 188 8.89 8.59 -21.19
N LYS A 189 8.12 9.32 -20.39
CA LYS A 189 6.78 8.96 -19.95
C LYS A 189 5.81 10.12 -20.15
N ARG A 190 4.51 9.82 -20.07
CA ARG A 190 3.42 10.81 -20.15
C ARG A 190 2.39 10.50 -19.06
N THR A 191 1.84 11.54 -18.47
CA THR A 191 0.69 11.35 -17.58
C THR A 191 -0.53 10.99 -18.41
N SER A 192 -1.15 9.88 -18.12
CA SER A 192 -2.37 9.39 -18.78
C SER A 192 -3.39 8.91 -17.74
N LEU A 193 -4.67 9.03 -18.07
CA LEU A 193 -5.77 8.57 -17.23
C LEU A 193 -6.59 7.56 -18.02
N LYS A 194 -6.79 6.39 -17.44
CA LYS A 194 -7.67 5.32 -17.98
C LYS A 194 -8.83 5.09 -17.03
N ARG A 195 -10.01 4.87 -17.56
CA ARG A 195 -11.18 4.41 -16.80
C ARG A 195 -11.42 2.95 -17.12
N LEU A 196 -11.57 2.17 -16.07
CA LEU A 196 -11.87 0.75 -16.15
C LEU A 196 -13.25 0.49 -15.57
N THR A 197 -14.01 -0.41 -16.17
CA THR A 197 -15.37 -0.73 -15.76
C THR A 197 -15.40 -2.12 -15.12
N SER A 198 -15.97 -2.21 -13.92
CA SER A 198 -16.29 -3.47 -13.26
C SER A 198 -17.78 -3.73 -13.35
N ASP A 199 -18.18 -4.83 -13.99
CA ASP A 199 -19.57 -5.11 -14.32
C ASP A 199 -20.45 -5.45 -13.12
N GLU A 200 -19.88 -5.93 -12.01
CA GLU A 200 -20.66 -6.62 -10.99
C GLU A 200 -20.94 -5.79 -9.71
N ARG A 201 -20.22 -4.69 -9.47
CA ARG A 201 -20.24 -4.02 -8.16
C ARG A 201 -20.65 -2.56 -8.17
N GLY A 202 -20.81 -1.98 -9.35
CA GLY A 202 -21.07 -0.55 -9.51
C GLY A 202 -19.89 0.33 -9.08
N ASN A 203 -18.68 -0.23 -8.90
CA ASN A 203 -17.48 0.54 -8.62
C ASN A 203 -17.02 1.26 -9.89
N THR A 204 -16.57 2.51 -9.73
CA THR A 204 -15.82 3.21 -10.78
C THR A 204 -14.34 3.09 -10.47
N PHE A 205 -13.55 2.72 -11.47
CA PHE A 205 -12.12 2.59 -11.32
C PHE A 205 -11.38 3.45 -12.34
N GLU A 206 -10.42 4.23 -11.86
CA GLU A 206 -9.55 5.03 -12.72
C GLU A 206 -8.08 4.71 -12.40
N TYR A 207 -7.28 4.59 -13.45
CA TYR A 207 -5.85 4.39 -13.35
C TYR A 207 -5.12 5.59 -13.94
N LEU A 208 -4.36 6.27 -13.10
CA LEU A 208 -3.54 7.41 -13.46
C LEU A 208 -2.08 6.96 -13.56
N SER A 209 -1.57 6.89 -14.79
CA SER A 209 -0.14 6.74 -15.03
C SER A 209 0.52 8.10 -14.92
N GLY A 210 1.47 8.28 -14.01
CA GLY A 210 2.14 9.55 -13.81
C GLY A 210 3.11 9.55 -12.63
N ASP A 211 4.11 10.41 -12.69
CA ASP A 211 5.08 10.57 -11.63
C ASP A 211 4.48 11.34 -10.45
N GLN A 212 4.54 10.75 -9.25
CA GLN A 212 4.02 11.34 -8.02
C GLN A 212 4.75 12.63 -7.59
N PHE A 213 5.93 12.91 -8.13
CA PHE A 213 6.65 14.15 -7.85
C PHE A 213 6.21 15.33 -8.76
N LEU A 214 5.42 15.07 -9.78
CA LEU A 214 5.02 16.06 -10.77
C LEU A 214 3.63 16.63 -10.51
N ASP A 215 3.55 17.95 -10.49
CA ASP A 215 2.30 18.70 -10.32
C ASP A 215 1.21 18.35 -11.36
N PRO A 216 1.51 18.17 -12.66
CA PRO A 216 0.52 17.78 -13.66
C PRO A 216 -0.16 16.42 -13.38
N THR A 217 0.52 15.50 -12.72
CA THR A 217 -0.05 14.22 -12.30
C THR A 217 -1.21 14.44 -11.33
N TRP A 218 -0.98 15.21 -10.28
CA TRP A 218 -1.99 15.49 -9.26
C TRP A 218 -3.11 16.40 -9.75
N ALA A 219 -2.82 17.28 -10.72
CA ALA A 219 -3.82 18.12 -11.36
C ALA A 219 -4.93 17.29 -12.04
N ARG A 220 -4.62 16.09 -12.54
CA ARG A 220 -5.61 15.16 -13.11
C ARG A 220 -6.63 14.65 -12.09
N LEU A 221 -6.31 14.72 -10.82
CA LEU A 221 -7.20 14.33 -9.72
C LEU A 221 -8.03 15.50 -9.18
N SER A 222 -7.84 16.71 -9.72
CA SER A 222 -8.55 17.90 -9.27
C SER A 222 -10.07 17.69 -9.27
N GLY A 223 -10.73 18.15 -8.21
CA GLY A 223 -12.17 17.98 -8.02
C GLY A 223 -12.58 16.66 -7.36
N LYS A 224 -11.69 15.66 -7.26
CA LYS A 224 -11.94 14.44 -6.49
C LYS A 224 -11.75 14.68 -4.99
N LYS A 225 -12.37 13.81 -4.19
CA LYS A 225 -12.22 13.75 -2.74
C LYS A 225 -12.01 12.30 -2.36
N PHE A 226 -10.99 12.02 -1.56
CA PHE A 226 -10.70 10.68 -1.06
C PHE A 226 -10.89 10.62 0.45
N ASN A 227 -11.58 9.60 0.92
CA ASN A 227 -11.75 9.32 2.35
C ASN A 227 -10.88 8.15 2.83
N LEU A 228 -10.22 7.46 1.90
CA LEU A 228 -9.29 6.39 2.16
C LEU A 228 -8.10 6.48 1.19
N ILE A 229 -6.88 6.60 1.73
CA ILE A 229 -5.66 6.67 0.91
C ILE A 229 -4.66 5.64 1.40
N PHE A 230 -3.99 4.98 0.46
CA PHE A 230 -2.85 4.12 0.71
C PHE A 230 -1.65 4.59 -0.11
N SER A 231 -0.56 4.88 0.58
CA SER A 231 0.71 5.30 -0.01
C SER A 231 1.70 4.14 0.06
N ASP A 232 2.01 3.56 -1.09
CA ASP A 232 2.95 2.45 -1.31
C ASP A 232 3.82 2.71 -2.55
N GLY A 233 4.08 3.99 -2.84
CA GLY A 233 4.84 4.43 -4.01
C GLY A 233 6.35 4.42 -3.77
N VAL A 234 7.02 5.57 -3.96
CA VAL A 234 8.45 5.70 -3.70
C VAL A 234 8.74 5.74 -2.20
N HIS A 235 9.55 4.79 -1.72
CA HIS A 235 9.87 4.62 -0.29
C HIS A 235 10.95 5.63 0.18
N SER A 236 10.57 6.90 0.26
CA SER A 236 11.42 7.97 0.80
C SER A 236 10.60 8.98 1.59
N GLY A 237 11.25 9.66 2.55
CA GLY A 237 10.58 10.73 3.30
C GLY A 237 10.19 11.92 2.41
N GLU A 238 10.95 12.19 1.35
CA GLU A 238 10.62 13.22 0.36
C GLU A 238 9.32 12.88 -0.38
N ALA A 239 9.14 11.63 -0.80
CA ALA A 239 7.93 11.17 -1.45
C ALA A 239 6.70 11.36 -0.55
N LEU A 240 6.77 10.90 0.69
CA LEU A 240 5.67 11.04 1.64
C LEU A 240 5.28 12.51 1.86
N ARG A 241 6.26 13.41 2.01
CA ARG A 241 6.01 14.86 2.17
C ARG A 241 5.40 15.48 0.91
N THR A 242 5.87 15.03 -0.26
CA THR A 242 5.38 15.51 -1.57
C THR A 242 3.94 15.09 -1.81
N GLU A 243 3.59 13.84 -1.51
CA GLU A 243 2.22 13.34 -1.58
C GLU A 243 1.26 14.19 -0.73
N LEU A 244 1.57 14.37 0.56
CA LEU A 244 0.70 15.19 1.41
C LEU A 244 0.59 16.64 0.90
N LYS A 245 1.69 17.24 0.45
CA LYS A 245 1.69 18.58 -0.16
C LYS A 245 0.70 18.67 -1.30
N PHE A 246 0.68 17.71 -2.22
CA PHE A 246 -0.24 17.72 -3.36
C PHE A 246 -1.68 17.37 -2.96
N LEU A 247 -1.89 16.43 -2.04
CA LEU A 247 -3.20 16.12 -1.49
C LEU A 247 -3.87 17.37 -0.89
N LEU A 248 -3.09 18.19 -0.17
CA LEU A 248 -3.57 19.44 0.39
C LEU A 248 -3.78 20.53 -0.68
N ARG A 249 -2.82 20.69 -1.58
CA ARG A 249 -2.87 21.70 -2.66
C ARG A 249 -4.09 21.53 -3.54
N TYR A 250 -4.38 20.32 -3.97
CA TYR A 250 -5.53 19.99 -4.81
C TYR A 250 -6.80 19.68 -4.02
N LYS A 251 -6.76 19.84 -2.68
CA LYS A 251 -7.89 19.61 -1.77
C LYS A 251 -8.52 18.23 -1.97
N LEU A 252 -7.68 17.20 -2.12
CA LEU A 252 -8.12 15.84 -2.42
C LEU A 252 -8.63 15.06 -1.19
N ILE A 253 -8.45 15.59 0.02
CA ILE A 253 -8.83 14.94 1.27
C ILE A 253 -10.30 15.26 1.62
N ASP A 254 -11.10 14.24 1.91
CA ASP A 254 -12.44 14.42 2.47
C ASP A 254 -12.35 14.96 3.90
N GLN A 255 -12.96 16.10 4.15
CA GLN A 255 -12.91 16.80 5.44
C GLN A 255 -13.84 16.18 6.50
N ASN A 256 -14.77 15.32 6.12
CA ASN A 256 -15.75 14.73 7.04
C ASN A 256 -15.22 13.47 7.70
N ARG A 257 -14.62 12.61 6.90
CA ARG A 257 -14.05 11.34 7.34
C ARG A 257 -12.85 10.97 6.48
N PHE A 258 -11.75 10.61 7.12
CA PHE A 258 -10.51 10.38 6.39
C PHE A 258 -9.61 9.39 7.12
N VAL A 259 -9.08 8.42 6.38
CA VAL A 259 -8.04 7.51 6.84
C VAL A 259 -6.95 7.44 5.78
N MET A 260 -5.69 7.54 6.22
CA MET A 260 -4.54 7.37 5.33
C MET A 260 -3.57 6.37 5.93
N PHE A 261 -3.09 5.47 5.09
CA PHE A 261 -2.06 4.50 5.39
C PHE A 261 -0.79 4.81 4.61
N TRP A 262 0.36 4.51 5.20
CA TRP A 262 1.68 4.58 4.59
C TRP A 262 2.42 3.28 4.82
N ASP A 263 2.93 2.71 3.75
CA ASP A 263 3.64 1.43 3.81
C ASP A 263 5.14 1.58 4.00
N ASP A 264 5.78 0.46 4.33
CA ASP A 264 7.24 0.27 4.36
C ASP A 264 8.04 1.35 5.10
N LEU A 265 7.53 1.82 6.24
CA LEU A 265 8.20 2.83 7.09
C LEU A 265 9.49 2.28 7.72
N HIS A 266 10.40 1.75 6.91
CA HIS A 266 11.60 1.04 7.36
C HIS A 266 12.78 1.97 7.70
N SER A 267 12.82 3.19 7.17
CA SER A 267 13.88 4.15 7.44
C SER A 267 13.46 5.25 8.44
N LEU A 268 14.43 5.82 9.14
CA LEU A 268 14.16 6.94 10.07
C LEU A 268 13.59 8.17 9.35
N ASP A 269 14.03 8.43 8.11
CA ASP A 269 13.50 9.54 7.31
C ASP A 269 12.04 9.34 6.96
N MET A 270 11.66 8.12 6.53
CA MET A 270 10.26 7.80 6.26
C MET A 270 9.40 7.88 7.53
N GLN A 271 9.89 7.36 8.66
CA GLN A 271 9.17 7.45 9.93
C GLN A 271 9.00 8.91 10.39
N SER A 272 10.01 9.74 10.20
CA SER A 272 9.93 11.18 10.50
C SER A 272 8.89 11.86 9.59
N ALA A 273 8.96 11.61 8.27
CA ALA A 273 8.01 12.18 7.32
C ALA A 273 6.58 11.72 7.60
N PHE A 274 6.38 10.44 7.90
CA PHE A 274 5.08 9.92 8.33
C PHE A 274 4.54 10.68 9.53
N LEU A 275 5.35 10.85 10.58
CA LEU A 275 4.92 11.52 11.80
C LEU A 275 4.58 13.00 11.55
N ASP A 276 5.37 13.71 10.74
CA ASP A 276 5.11 15.08 10.34
C ASP A 276 3.79 15.21 9.57
N ASN A 277 3.57 14.30 8.61
CA ASN A 277 2.34 14.21 7.82
C ASN A 277 1.13 13.91 8.71
N ALA A 278 1.22 12.89 9.56
CA ALA A 278 0.13 12.49 10.45
C ALA A 278 -0.23 13.60 11.43
N ARG A 279 0.74 14.32 11.99
CA ARG A 279 0.50 15.48 12.86
C ARG A 279 -0.11 16.67 12.11
N THR A 280 0.25 16.86 10.85
CA THR A 280 -0.41 17.86 9.98
C THR A 280 -1.88 17.52 9.80
N LEU A 281 -2.20 16.26 9.57
CA LEU A 281 -3.58 15.77 9.49
C LEU A 281 -4.28 15.89 10.85
N CYS A 282 -3.63 15.56 11.97
CA CYS A 282 -4.19 15.77 13.31
C CYS A 282 -4.63 17.23 13.51
N LYS A 283 -3.79 18.19 13.14
CA LYS A 283 -4.15 19.62 13.24
C LYS A 283 -5.34 19.96 12.34
N MET A 284 -5.36 19.47 11.11
CA MET A 284 -6.42 19.72 10.15
C MET A 284 -7.78 19.18 10.60
N PHE A 285 -7.79 18.01 11.23
CA PHE A 285 -9.02 17.36 11.73
C PHE A 285 -9.33 17.62 13.21
N GLY A 286 -8.54 18.46 13.88
CA GLY A 286 -8.71 18.71 15.33
C GLY A 286 -8.51 17.45 16.18
N ARG A 287 -7.59 16.58 15.79
CA ARG A 287 -7.26 15.32 16.49
C ARG A 287 -5.93 15.44 17.23
N THR A 288 -5.73 14.53 18.17
CA THR A 288 -4.48 14.36 18.91
C THR A 288 -3.66 13.20 18.33
N ASP A 289 -2.46 12.98 18.87
CA ASP A 289 -1.59 11.87 18.50
C ASP A 289 -2.24 10.47 18.69
N ASN A 290 -3.37 10.37 19.39
CA ASN A 290 -4.16 9.13 19.47
C ASN A 290 -4.74 8.68 18.12
N ALA A 291 -4.89 9.59 17.17
CA ALA A 291 -5.28 9.31 15.79
C ALA A 291 -4.16 8.68 14.94
N ILE A 292 -2.94 8.55 15.49
CA ILE A 292 -1.76 8.01 14.82
C ILE A 292 -1.49 6.60 15.34
N SER A 293 -1.27 5.67 14.43
CA SER A 293 -0.93 4.28 14.76
C SER A 293 0.17 3.75 13.86
N LEU A 294 0.96 2.83 14.38
CA LEU A 294 1.94 2.05 13.64
C LEU A 294 1.66 0.56 13.82
N TYR A 295 1.53 -0.17 12.73
CA TYR A 295 1.30 -1.61 12.71
C TYR A 295 2.50 -2.33 12.14
N ARG A 296 2.87 -3.42 12.79
CA ARG A 296 3.86 -4.36 12.27
C ARG A 296 3.12 -5.45 11.53
N LEU A 297 3.37 -5.50 10.25
CA LEU A 297 2.82 -6.51 9.37
C LEU A 297 3.90 -7.53 9.01
N HIS A 298 3.45 -8.66 8.55
CA HIS A 298 4.34 -9.63 7.93
C HIS A 298 4.86 -9.05 6.61
N GLY A 299 6.15 -9.10 6.45
CA GLY A 299 6.83 -8.66 5.24
C GLY A 299 7.37 -9.84 4.43
N THR A 300 7.55 -9.62 3.14
CA THR A 300 8.20 -10.56 2.24
C THR A 300 9.63 -10.87 2.74
N TYR A 301 10.04 -12.12 2.67
CA TYR A 301 11.36 -12.61 3.12
C TYR A 301 11.66 -12.42 4.62
N GLY A 302 10.64 -12.39 5.48
CA GLY A 302 10.83 -12.17 6.91
C GLY A 302 11.35 -10.77 7.24
N MET A 303 11.32 -9.86 6.29
CA MET A 303 11.59 -8.45 6.54
C MET A 303 10.44 -7.83 7.31
N ARG A 304 10.80 -6.95 8.24
CA ARG A 304 9.83 -6.21 9.02
C ARG A 304 9.15 -5.18 8.12
N ARG A 305 7.84 -5.30 7.97
CA ARG A 305 7.01 -4.30 7.31
C ARG A 305 6.32 -3.45 8.38
N LEU A 306 6.50 -2.16 8.31
CA LEU A 306 5.93 -1.21 9.24
C LEU A 306 4.97 -0.30 8.50
N MET A 307 3.68 -0.39 8.84
CA MET A 307 2.63 0.42 8.24
C MET A 307 2.14 1.48 9.21
N GLY A 308 2.17 2.74 8.79
CA GLY A 308 1.61 3.88 9.51
C GLY A 308 0.15 4.11 9.14
N MET A 309 -0.62 4.64 10.09
CA MET A 309 -2.01 5.04 9.86
C MET A 309 -2.30 6.36 10.58
N PHE A 310 -3.01 7.24 9.90
CA PHE A 310 -3.78 8.32 10.49
C PHE A 310 -5.26 8.05 10.29
N SER A 311 -6.07 8.29 11.33
CA SER A 311 -7.53 8.17 11.24
C SER A 311 -8.23 9.37 11.87
N SER A 312 -9.08 10.06 11.10
CA SER A 312 -9.94 11.13 11.62
C SER A 312 -11.14 10.60 12.41
N LEU A 313 -11.33 9.29 12.46
CA LEU A 313 -12.46 8.64 13.11
C LEU A 313 -12.26 8.48 14.63
N TYR A 314 -11.04 8.73 15.12
CA TYR A 314 -10.65 8.52 16.54
C TYR A 314 -10.10 9.78 17.18
#